data_1758b316055a29a9a7080dabf2c01f60
#
_entry.id   1758b316055a29a9a7080dabf2c01f60
#
_cell.length_a   1.000
_cell.length_b   1.000
_cell.length_c   1.000
_cell.angle_alpha   90.00
_cell.angle_beta   90.00
_cell.angle_gamma   90.00
#
_symmetry.space_group_name_H-M   'P 1'
#
loop_
_entity.id
_entity.type
_entity.pdbx_description
1 polymer ?
#
loop_
_entity_poly.entity_id
_entity_poly.type
_entity_poly.pdbx_seq_one_letter_code
_entity_poly.pdbx_strand_id
1 'polypeptide(L)'
;VYALDSGGGTKNAEFDTGITKLWGRKDLPPALTDYMALVKGLNPSGKLRLYPGSPYCADKSMREQDRLRLFELHPRDVKVLVENFRKVEAHEAAQGRPAPVRGKRIMVSHADGFTGLKALLPPPSRRGLVLIDPPYEVQEEYKRVKQTLEAALGRFATGLFARRCPGLRRLEARDVPEQARGM
;
A
#
# COMPACT_ATOMS: atom_id res chain seq x y z
N VAL A 1 5.59 7.76 -2.83
CA VAL A 1 6.92 8.09 -2.31
C VAL A 1 6.83 9.41 -1.58
N TYR A 2 7.34 9.47 -0.37
CA TYR A 2 7.34 10.65 0.48
C TYR A 2 8.77 11.18 0.63
N ALA A 3 8.94 12.50 0.52
CA ALA A 3 10.19 13.15 0.87
C ALA A 3 10.20 13.45 2.39
N LEU A 4 11.21 12.99 3.09
CA LEU A 4 11.30 13.12 4.57
C LEU A 4 11.69 14.52 5.04
N ASP A 5 12.32 15.31 4.16
CA ASP A 5 12.74 16.70 4.37
C ASP A 5 11.70 17.74 3.94
N SER A 6 10.63 17.33 3.26
CA SER A 6 9.51 18.22 2.94
C SER A 6 8.48 18.17 4.07
N GLY A 7 8.31 19.24 4.83
CA GLY A 7 7.46 19.46 6.01
C GLY A 7 6.19 18.61 6.29
N GLY A 8 5.85 17.67 5.42
CA GLY A 8 4.80 16.68 5.63
C GLY A 8 5.27 15.39 6.32
N GLY A 9 6.56 15.03 6.20
CA GLY A 9 7.13 13.84 6.85
C GLY A 9 7.59 14.09 8.29
N THR A 10 7.74 15.35 8.67
CA THR A 10 8.27 15.73 10.00
C THR A 10 7.20 15.85 11.09
N LYS A 11 5.93 15.90 10.72
CA LYS A 11 4.86 16.10 11.73
C LYS A 11 4.73 14.97 12.74
N ASN A 12 5.16 13.75 12.44
CA ASN A 12 4.99 12.61 13.34
C ASN A 12 6.29 11.88 13.70
N ALA A 13 7.45 12.21 13.14
CA ALA A 13 8.74 11.55 13.42
C ALA A 13 8.68 9.98 13.45
N GLU A 14 7.64 9.39 12.89
CA GLU A 14 7.41 7.93 12.90
C GLU A 14 8.52 7.18 12.18
N PHE A 15 9.12 7.80 11.15
CA PHE A 15 10.26 7.22 10.45
C PHE A 15 11.50 7.09 11.34
N ASP A 16 11.69 7.98 12.34
CA ASP A 16 12.82 7.93 13.28
C ASP A 16 12.73 6.74 14.22
N THR A 17 11.51 6.39 14.63
CA THR A 17 11.26 5.23 15.48
C THR A 17 11.15 3.92 14.71
N GLY A 18 10.94 3.99 13.40
CA GLY A 18 10.76 2.89 12.47
C GLY A 18 11.98 2.61 11.60
N ILE A 19 11.89 3.05 10.34
CA ILE A 19 12.87 2.73 9.27
C ILE A 19 14.30 3.18 9.59
N THR A 20 14.46 4.31 10.28
CA THR A 20 15.77 4.82 10.64
C THR A 20 16.56 3.83 11.51
N LYS A 21 15.90 3.11 12.40
CA LYS A 21 16.51 2.07 13.23
C LYS A 21 16.99 0.86 12.43
N LEU A 22 16.45 0.65 11.24
CA LEU A 22 16.78 -0.47 10.36
C LEU A 22 17.87 -0.09 9.35
N TRP A 23 18.13 1.21 9.14
CA TRP A 23 18.94 1.71 8.02
C TRP A 23 20.36 1.14 7.95
N GLY A 24 21.03 1.01 9.08
CA GLY A 24 22.39 0.49 9.18
C GLY A 24 22.50 -0.99 9.56
N ARG A 25 21.39 -1.66 9.82
CA ARG A 25 21.41 -3.05 10.30
C ARG A 25 21.72 -4.03 9.17
N LYS A 26 22.51 -5.08 9.53
CA LYS A 26 22.89 -6.19 8.63
C LYS A 26 22.25 -7.53 9.04
N ASP A 27 21.69 -7.58 10.24
CA ASP A 27 21.14 -8.77 10.90
C ASP A 27 19.61 -8.84 10.78
N LEU A 28 19.07 -8.44 9.62
CA LEU A 28 17.64 -8.39 9.40
C LEU A 28 17.12 -9.75 8.87
N PRO A 29 15.91 -10.16 9.30
CA PRO A 29 15.20 -11.27 8.64
C PRO A 29 15.01 -11.03 7.14
N PRO A 30 14.90 -12.10 6.30
CA PRO A 30 14.84 -11.97 4.85
C PRO A 30 13.82 -10.95 4.35
N ALA A 31 12.58 -11.00 4.82
CA ALA A 31 11.53 -10.06 4.40
C ALA A 31 11.87 -8.60 4.70
N LEU A 32 12.53 -8.30 5.83
CA LEU A 32 12.99 -6.96 6.15
C LEU A 32 14.22 -6.57 5.33
N THR A 33 15.07 -7.52 4.99
CA THR A 33 16.23 -7.29 4.09
C THR A 33 15.74 -6.87 2.71
N ASP A 34 14.76 -7.57 2.14
CA ASP A 34 14.14 -7.24 0.85
C ASP A 34 13.47 -5.87 0.87
N TYR A 35 12.73 -5.59 1.94
CA TYR A 35 12.12 -4.27 2.13
C TYR A 35 13.17 -3.16 2.22
N MET A 36 14.25 -3.37 2.98
CA MET A 36 15.34 -2.40 3.09
C MET A 36 16.09 -2.22 1.78
N ALA A 37 16.25 -3.27 0.98
CA ALA A 37 16.84 -3.16 -0.37
C ALA A 37 15.98 -2.27 -1.27
N LEU A 38 14.66 -2.42 -1.21
CA LEU A 38 13.71 -1.58 -1.93
C LEU A 38 13.82 -0.10 -1.51
N VAL A 39 13.86 0.17 -0.18
CA VAL A 39 14.01 1.55 0.33
C VAL A 39 15.35 2.15 -0.03
N LYS A 40 16.44 1.39 0.05
CA LYS A 40 17.78 1.82 -0.34
C LYS A 40 17.87 2.12 -1.84
N GLY A 41 17.17 1.36 -2.68
CA GLY A 41 17.06 1.63 -4.11
C GLY A 41 16.45 3.01 -4.45
N LEU A 42 15.55 3.52 -3.61
CA LEU A 42 15.05 4.90 -3.71
C LEU A 42 16.07 5.95 -3.25
N ASN A 43 17.10 5.56 -2.53
CA ASN A 43 18.04 6.44 -1.87
C ASN A 43 19.51 6.13 -2.27
N PRO A 44 19.87 6.24 -3.56
CA PRO A 44 21.19 5.84 -4.06
C PRO A 44 22.35 6.63 -3.46
N SER A 45 22.07 7.81 -2.90
CA SER A 45 23.07 8.63 -2.18
C SER A 45 23.50 8.04 -0.81
N GLY A 46 22.88 6.95 -0.37
CA GLY A 46 23.09 6.35 0.94
C GLY A 46 22.44 7.08 2.11
N LYS A 47 21.81 8.22 1.88
CA LYS A 47 21.07 8.98 2.90
C LYS A 47 19.57 8.72 2.75
N LEU A 48 18.89 8.40 3.84
CA LEU A 48 17.45 8.19 3.87
C LEU A 48 16.74 9.53 3.68
N ARG A 49 16.28 9.81 2.46
CA ARG A 49 15.56 11.03 2.09
C ARG A 49 14.16 10.73 1.55
N LEU A 50 14.01 9.60 0.88
CA LEU A 50 12.76 9.17 0.28
C LEU A 50 12.25 7.92 0.98
N TYR A 51 10.97 7.91 1.26
CA TYR A 51 10.27 6.79 1.88
C TYR A 51 9.17 6.25 0.96
N PRO A 52 9.14 4.93 0.69
CA PRO A 52 8.11 4.35 -0.15
C PRO A 52 6.78 4.26 0.60
N GLY A 53 5.69 4.61 -0.06
CA GLY A 53 4.36 4.20 0.38
C GLY A 53 4.03 2.78 -0.09
N SER A 54 2.99 2.18 0.49
CA SER A 54 2.52 0.84 0.12
C SER A 54 2.27 0.66 -1.38
N PRO A 55 1.74 1.64 -2.14
CA PRO A 55 1.60 1.50 -3.59
C PRO A 55 2.92 1.27 -4.33
N TYR A 56 3.99 1.95 -3.93
CA TYR A 56 5.32 1.75 -4.53
C TYR A 56 5.89 0.36 -4.17
N CYS A 57 5.74 -0.05 -2.91
CA CYS A 57 6.17 -1.39 -2.48
C CYS A 57 5.44 -2.47 -3.28
N ALA A 58 4.12 -2.33 -3.46
CA ALA A 58 3.32 -3.25 -4.26
C ALA A 58 3.81 -3.31 -5.71
N ASP A 59 4.03 -2.16 -6.36
CA ASP A 59 4.52 -2.09 -7.73
C ASP A 59 5.85 -2.82 -7.91
N LYS A 60 6.81 -2.60 -7.00
CA LYS A 60 8.14 -3.24 -7.07
C LYS A 60 8.15 -4.73 -6.73
N SER A 61 7.10 -5.23 -6.10
CA SER A 61 6.93 -6.64 -5.79
C SER A 61 6.13 -7.40 -6.85
N MET A 62 5.54 -6.70 -7.82
CA MET A 62 4.68 -7.27 -8.85
C MET A 62 5.47 -7.72 -10.07
N ARG A 63 4.97 -8.76 -10.74
CA ARG A 63 5.48 -9.24 -12.04
C ARG A 63 4.96 -8.34 -13.17
N GLU A 64 5.53 -8.46 -14.35
CA GLU A 64 5.12 -7.67 -15.53
C GLU A 64 3.65 -7.85 -15.90
N GLN A 65 3.13 -9.06 -15.80
CA GLN A 65 1.74 -9.38 -16.11
C GLN A 65 0.74 -8.96 -15.04
N ASP A 66 1.19 -8.66 -13.82
CA ASP A 66 0.32 -8.27 -12.72
C ASP A 66 -0.20 -6.84 -12.90
N ARG A 67 -1.37 -6.56 -12.34
CA ARG A 67 -2.04 -5.28 -12.48
C ARG A 67 -2.34 -4.67 -11.14
N LEU A 68 -1.98 -3.41 -10.97
CA LEU A 68 -2.23 -2.64 -9.75
C LEU A 68 -3.46 -1.75 -9.93
N ARG A 69 -4.37 -1.81 -8.99
CA ARG A 69 -5.57 -0.98 -8.91
C ARG A 69 -5.55 -0.24 -7.60
N LEU A 70 -5.47 1.07 -7.65
CA LEU A 70 -5.36 1.97 -6.50
C LEU A 70 -6.59 2.85 -6.44
N PHE A 71 -7.09 3.03 -5.24
CA PHE A 71 -8.19 3.94 -4.92
C PHE A 71 -7.70 4.96 -3.91
N GLU A 72 -7.94 6.21 -4.19
CA GLU A 72 -7.65 7.31 -3.29
C GLU A 72 -8.81 8.29 -3.33
N LEU A 73 -9.33 8.64 -2.16
CA LEU A 73 -10.49 9.51 -2.04
C LEU A 73 -10.10 10.99 -1.90
N HIS A 74 -8.92 11.26 -1.34
CA HIS A 74 -8.49 12.63 -1.10
C HIS A 74 -7.99 13.30 -2.40
N PRO A 75 -8.59 14.45 -2.83
CA PRO A 75 -8.31 15.04 -4.15
C PRO A 75 -6.85 15.46 -4.38
N ARG A 76 -6.15 15.88 -3.32
CA ARG A 76 -4.73 16.24 -3.39
C ARG A 76 -3.88 14.98 -3.57
N ASP A 77 -4.15 13.95 -2.78
CA ASP A 77 -3.30 12.78 -2.70
C ASP A 77 -3.43 11.91 -3.96
N VAL A 78 -4.62 11.86 -4.57
CA VAL A 78 -4.80 11.18 -5.86
C VAL A 78 -3.95 11.83 -6.96
N LYS A 79 -3.82 13.16 -6.99
CA LYS A 79 -2.98 13.86 -7.96
C LYS A 79 -1.50 13.52 -7.77
N VAL A 80 -1.03 13.55 -6.52
CA VAL A 80 0.34 13.18 -6.16
C VAL A 80 0.62 11.72 -6.51
N LEU A 81 -0.31 10.83 -6.23
CA LEU A 81 -0.20 9.40 -6.53
C LEU A 81 -0.09 9.15 -8.05
N VAL A 82 -0.95 9.76 -8.84
CA VAL A 82 -0.93 9.69 -10.32
C VAL A 82 0.41 10.18 -10.87
N GLU A 83 0.87 11.34 -10.39
CA GLU A 83 2.13 11.92 -10.88
C GLU A 83 3.34 11.08 -10.50
N ASN A 84 3.37 10.53 -9.30
CA ASN A 84 4.43 9.62 -8.86
C ASN A 84 4.52 8.37 -9.76
N PHE A 85 3.39 7.75 -10.08
CA PHE A 85 3.40 6.58 -10.97
C PHE A 85 3.72 6.92 -12.42
N ARG A 86 3.31 8.10 -12.92
CA ARG A 86 3.74 8.57 -14.23
C ARG A 86 5.26 8.70 -14.33
N LYS A 87 5.92 9.20 -13.28
CA LYS A 87 7.38 9.28 -13.22
C LYS A 87 8.04 7.91 -13.17
N VAL A 88 7.49 6.98 -12.40
CA VAL A 88 7.97 5.59 -12.33
C VAL A 88 7.86 4.92 -13.70
N GLU A 89 6.70 5.00 -14.35
CA GLU A 89 6.48 4.41 -15.68
C GLU A 89 7.42 5.01 -16.74
N ALA A 90 7.61 6.33 -16.72
CA ALA A 90 8.53 7.01 -17.65
C ALA A 90 9.99 6.56 -17.44
N HIS A 91 10.42 6.42 -16.18
CA HIS A 91 11.75 5.94 -15.84
C HIS A 91 11.97 4.50 -16.30
N GLU A 92 11.00 3.63 -16.09
CA GLU A 92 11.06 2.22 -16.52
C GLU A 92 11.06 2.08 -18.05
N ALA A 93 10.27 2.89 -18.74
CA ALA A 93 10.27 2.93 -20.20
C ALA A 93 11.64 3.37 -20.77
N ALA A 94 12.28 4.36 -20.12
CA ALA A 94 13.63 4.80 -20.48
C ALA A 94 14.70 3.71 -20.28
N GLN A 95 14.44 2.75 -19.37
CA GLN A 95 15.29 1.59 -19.13
C GLN A 95 14.93 0.36 -19.99
N GLY A 96 14.04 0.52 -20.97
CA GLY A 96 13.66 -0.54 -21.90
C GLY A 96 12.65 -1.56 -21.36
N ARG A 97 11.95 -1.24 -20.26
CA ARG A 97 10.87 -2.11 -19.78
C ARG A 97 9.73 -2.11 -20.80
N PRO A 98 9.27 -3.27 -21.26
CA PRO A 98 8.22 -3.34 -22.28
C PRO A 98 6.90 -2.76 -21.73
N ALA A 99 6.18 -2.07 -22.60
CA ALA A 99 4.83 -1.61 -22.30
C ALA A 99 3.90 -2.81 -22.00
N PRO A 100 2.93 -2.68 -21.08
CA PRO A 100 2.02 -3.77 -20.78
C PRO A 100 1.19 -4.17 -21.99
N VAL A 101 1.11 -5.47 -22.25
CA VAL A 101 0.49 -6.06 -23.47
C VAL A 101 -0.99 -5.69 -23.60
N ARG A 102 -1.70 -5.41 -22.54
CA ARG A 102 -3.12 -5.00 -22.54
C ARG A 102 -3.43 -4.00 -21.44
N GLY A 103 -3.78 -2.79 -21.83
CA GLY A 103 -4.22 -1.71 -20.94
C GLY A 103 -3.15 -1.30 -19.93
N LYS A 104 -3.47 -0.31 -19.12
CA LYS A 104 -2.52 0.22 -18.12
C LYS A 104 -2.25 -0.81 -17.02
N ARG A 105 -0.98 -1.07 -16.73
CA ARG A 105 -0.54 -1.91 -15.63
C ARG A 105 -0.97 -1.33 -14.28
N ILE A 106 -0.81 -0.03 -14.12
CA ILE A 106 -1.18 0.71 -12.91
C ILE A 106 -2.36 1.63 -13.23
N MET A 107 -3.42 1.53 -12.46
CA MET A 107 -4.57 2.44 -12.53
C MET A 107 -4.82 3.05 -11.16
N VAL A 108 -4.87 4.38 -11.12
CA VAL A 108 -5.26 5.16 -9.95
C VAL A 108 -6.64 5.74 -10.20
N SER A 109 -7.57 5.48 -9.30
CA SER A 109 -8.95 5.97 -9.36
C SER A 109 -9.21 6.94 -8.22
N HIS A 110 -9.72 8.12 -8.55
CA HIS A 110 -10.29 9.03 -7.56
C HIS A 110 -11.68 8.54 -7.18
N ALA A 111 -11.73 7.62 -6.25
CA ALA A 111 -12.97 6.96 -5.84
C ALA A 111 -12.81 6.31 -4.46
N ASP A 112 -13.96 6.02 -3.83
CA ASP A 112 -14.02 5.22 -2.61
C ASP A 112 -13.59 3.77 -2.90
N GLY A 113 -12.51 3.34 -2.27
CA GLY A 113 -11.96 1.99 -2.42
C GLY A 113 -12.91 0.87 -1.97
N PHE A 114 -13.71 1.11 -0.95
CA PHE A 114 -14.70 0.11 -0.47
C PHE A 114 -15.77 -0.18 -1.53
N THR A 115 -16.21 0.85 -2.24
CA THR A 115 -17.17 0.69 -3.34
C THR A 115 -16.51 0.14 -4.59
N GLY A 116 -15.33 0.67 -4.94
CA GLY A 116 -14.57 0.26 -6.12
C GLY A 116 -14.13 -1.19 -6.10
N LEU A 117 -13.80 -1.73 -4.94
CA LEU A 117 -13.40 -3.13 -4.78
C LEU A 117 -14.48 -4.10 -5.25
N LYS A 118 -15.76 -3.81 -4.98
CA LYS A 118 -16.87 -4.68 -5.38
C LYS A 118 -16.95 -4.89 -6.90
N ALA A 119 -16.57 -3.88 -7.69
CA ALA A 119 -16.57 -3.95 -9.15
C ALA A 119 -15.37 -4.74 -9.71
N LEU A 120 -14.32 -4.91 -8.93
CA LEU A 120 -13.10 -5.61 -9.35
C LEU A 120 -13.07 -7.09 -8.96
N LEU A 121 -13.98 -7.55 -8.11
CA LEU A 121 -14.00 -8.91 -7.60
C LEU A 121 -15.14 -9.76 -8.18
N PRO A 122 -14.85 -11.01 -8.58
CA PRO A 122 -13.53 -11.62 -8.71
C PRO A 122 -12.78 -11.11 -9.94
N PRO A 123 -11.44 -11.02 -9.92
CA PRO A 123 -10.68 -10.67 -11.11
C PRO A 123 -10.74 -11.80 -12.14
N PRO A 124 -10.59 -11.50 -13.45
CA PRO A 124 -10.61 -12.53 -14.51
C PRO A 124 -9.59 -13.65 -14.32
N SER A 125 -8.44 -13.31 -13.75
CA SER A 125 -7.37 -14.28 -13.44
C SER A 125 -7.70 -15.22 -12.28
N ARG A 126 -8.75 -14.93 -11.51
CA ARG A 126 -9.06 -15.58 -10.24
C ARG A 126 -7.90 -15.63 -9.24
N ARG A 127 -6.98 -14.70 -9.35
CA ARG A 127 -5.83 -14.53 -8.44
C ARG A 127 -5.67 -13.05 -8.11
N GLY A 128 -5.56 -12.72 -6.82
CA GLY A 128 -5.42 -11.35 -6.40
C GLY A 128 -5.10 -11.20 -4.93
N LEU A 129 -4.43 -10.08 -4.62
CA LEU A 129 -4.20 -9.57 -3.28
C LEU A 129 -4.98 -8.26 -3.15
N VAL A 130 -5.72 -8.13 -2.07
CA VAL A 130 -6.41 -6.91 -1.69
C VAL A 130 -5.80 -6.38 -0.39
N LEU A 131 -5.27 -5.17 -0.43
CA LEU A 131 -4.81 -4.46 0.77
C LEU A 131 -5.81 -3.37 1.13
N ILE A 132 -6.34 -3.41 2.36
CA ILE A 132 -7.28 -2.43 2.90
C ILE A 132 -6.58 -1.67 4.02
N ASP A 133 -6.35 -0.39 3.81
CA ASP A 133 -5.60 0.48 4.71
C ASP A 133 -6.25 1.86 4.83
N PRO A 134 -7.45 1.96 5.46
CA PRO A 134 -8.08 3.25 5.73
C PRO A 134 -7.35 3.97 6.87
N PRO A 135 -7.56 5.28 7.05
CA PRO A 135 -6.92 6.06 8.11
C PRO A 135 -7.32 5.64 9.54
N TYR A 136 -8.46 4.97 9.70
CA TYR A 136 -9.02 4.56 11.00
C TYR A 136 -9.21 5.72 11.99
N GLU A 137 -9.59 6.88 11.48
CA GLU A 137 -9.85 8.07 12.31
C GLU A 137 -11.18 7.99 13.05
N VAL A 138 -12.13 7.25 12.50
CA VAL A 138 -13.48 7.12 13.06
C VAL A 138 -13.90 5.64 13.20
N GLN A 139 -14.69 5.36 14.23
CA GLN A 139 -15.15 4.00 14.54
C GLN A 139 -15.96 3.37 13.38
N GLU A 140 -16.63 4.18 12.58
CA GLU A 140 -17.40 3.73 11.42
C GLU A 140 -16.52 3.05 10.34
N GLU A 141 -15.26 3.42 10.21
CA GLU A 141 -14.34 2.79 9.26
C GLU A 141 -14.07 1.32 9.60
N TYR A 142 -14.02 0.97 10.87
CA TYR A 142 -13.88 -0.45 11.28
C TYR A 142 -15.07 -1.29 10.82
N LYS A 143 -16.29 -0.76 10.95
CA LYS A 143 -17.50 -1.43 10.46
C LYS A 143 -17.50 -1.57 8.94
N ARG A 144 -17.09 -0.52 8.23
CA ARG A 144 -16.97 -0.53 6.77
C ARG A 144 -15.94 -1.55 6.29
N VAL A 145 -14.79 -1.64 6.95
CA VAL A 145 -13.76 -2.66 6.65
C VAL A 145 -14.33 -4.05 6.83
N LYS A 146 -15.01 -4.34 7.96
CA LYS A 146 -15.64 -5.64 8.22
C LYS A 146 -16.64 -6.00 7.11
N GLN A 147 -17.61 -5.13 6.84
CA GLN A 147 -18.63 -5.35 5.81
C GLN A 147 -18.01 -5.56 4.41
N THR A 148 -16.96 -4.81 4.11
CA THR A 148 -16.27 -4.94 2.83
C THR A 148 -15.54 -6.26 2.71
N LEU A 149 -14.85 -6.70 3.77
CA LEU A 149 -14.21 -8.02 3.80
C LEU A 149 -15.20 -9.16 3.66
N GLU A 150 -16.32 -9.13 4.40
CA GLU A 150 -17.38 -10.13 4.30
C GLU A 150 -17.94 -10.22 2.87
N ALA A 151 -18.25 -9.08 2.25
CA ALA A 151 -18.72 -9.03 0.87
C ALA A 151 -17.66 -9.48 -0.14
N ALA A 152 -16.41 -9.14 0.08
CA ALA A 152 -15.30 -9.52 -0.80
C ALA A 152 -14.99 -11.02 -0.72
N LEU A 153 -14.97 -11.59 0.49
CA LEU A 153 -14.80 -13.03 0.70
C LEU A 153 -15.92 -13.84 0.06
N GLY A 154 -17.16 -13.37 0.18
CA GLY A 154 -18.31 -14.02 -0.48
C GLY A 154 -18.20 -14.04 -2.01
N ARG A 155 -17.54 -13.05 -2.62
CA ARG A 155 -17.32 -12.96 -4.08
C ARG A 155 -16.05 -13.65 -4.55
N PHE A 156 -15.02 -13.65 -3.73
CA PHE A 156 -13.69 -14.10 -4.10
C PHE A 156 -12.98 -14.79 -2.92
N ALA A 157 -13.51 -15.94 -2.49
CA ALA A 157 -13.03 -16.69 -1.33
C ALA A 157 -11.57 -17.17 -1.47
N THR A 158 -11.07 -17.33 -2.70
CA THR A 158 -9.68 -17.76 -2.97
C THR A 158 -8.68 -16.59 -3.04
N GLY A 159 -9.14 -15.36 -2.81
CA GLY A 159 -8.30 -14.17 -2.76
C GLY A 159 -7.48 -14.07 -1.49
N LEU A 160 -6.35 -13.38 -1.56
CA LEU A 160 -5.60 -12.98 -0.39
C LEU A 160 -6.04 -11.59 0.05
N PHE A 161 -6.47 -11.46 1.29
CA PHE A 161 -6.92 -10.20 1.87
C PHE A 161 -6.00 -9.81 3.03
N ALA A 162 -5.44 -8.62 2.95
CA ALA A 162 -4.61 -8.04 3.99
C ALA A 162 -5.25 -6.72 4.45
N ARG A 163 -5.28 -6.51 5.76
CA ARG A 163 -5.64 -5.21 6.33
C ARG A 163 -4.55 -4.73 7.27
N ARG A 164 -4.27 -3.43 7.26
CA ARG A 164 -3.48 -2.84 8.32
C ARG A 164 -4.40 -2.65 9.55
N CYS A 165 -3.93 -3.11 10.71
CA CYS A 165 -4.51 -2.72 11.99
C CYS A 165 -3.62 -1.65 12.60
N PRO A 166 -4.10 -0.43 12.83
CA PRO A 166 -3.34 0.52 13.63
C PRO A 166 -3.15 -0.09 15.02
N GLY A 167 -1.96 0.09 15.59
CA GLY A 167 -1.70 -0.29 16.99
C GLY A 167 -2.54 0.59 17.90
N LEU A 168 -3.76 0.19 18.19
CA LEU A 168 -4.62 0.88 19.11
C LEU A 168 -3.96 0.89 20.49
N ARG A 169 -3.92 2.05 21.14
CA ARG A 169 -3.57 2.12 22.56
C ARG A 169 -4.50 1.18 23.34
N ARG A 170 -3.97 0.49 24.33
CA ARG A 170 -4.62 -0.60 25.08
C ARG A 170 -6.06 -0.32 25.57
N LEU A 171 -6.47 0.94 25.68
CA LEU A 171 -7.82 1.39 26.07
C LEU A 171 -8.85 1.26 24.95
N GLU A 172 -8.45 1.49 23.70
CA GLU A 172 -9.33 1.43 22.51
C GLU A 172 -9.43 -0.01 21.96
N ALA A 173 -8.47 -0.87 22.29
CA ALA A 173 -8.46 -2.27 21.87
C ALA A 173 -9.49 -3.15 22.60
N ARG A 174 -10.08 -2.67 23.70
CA ARG A 174 -11.12 -3.41 24.47
C ARG A 174 -12.46 -3.49 23.75
N ASP A 175 -12.73 -2.54 22.83
CA ASP A 175 -14.01 -2.47 22.10
C ASP A 175 -13.95 -3.12 20.70
N VAL A 176 -12.81 -3.70 20.32
CA VAL A 176 -12.75 -4.51 19.09
C VAL A 176 -13.29 -5.90 19.40
N PRO A 177 -14.40 -6.32 18.82
CA PRO A 177 -14.98 -7.64 19.08
C PRO A 177 -13.94 -8.74 18.89
N GLU A 178 -13.87 -9.67 19.82
CA GLU A 178 -12.95 -10.82 19.85
C GLU A 178 -13.00 -11.65 18.53
N GLN A 179 -14.13 -11.60 17.85
CA GLN A 179 -14.36 -12.21 16.54
C GLN A 179 -13.44 -11.69 15.40
N ALA A 180 -12.75 -10.57 15.60
CA ALA A 180 -11.80 -10.03 14.62
C ALA A 180 -10.35 -10.49 14.85
N ARG A 181 -10.07 -11.23 15.92
CA ARG A 181 -8.73 -11.71 16.30
C ARG A 181 -8.40 -13.11 15.80
N GLY A 182 -9.38 -13.83 15.27
CA GLY A 182 -9.29 -15.25 14.92
C GLY A 182 -9.54 -15.59 13.46
N MET A 183 -9.36 -14.65 12.53
CA MET A 183 -9.37 -14.92 11.08
C MET A 183 -8.07 -14.52 10.43
#